data_06142851182337b5dd4c8f72f85832be
#
_entry.id   06142851182337b5dd4c8f72f85832be
#
_cell.length_a   1.000
_cell.length_b   1.000
_cell.length_c   1.000
_cell.angle_alpha   90.00
_cell.angle_beta   90.00
_cell.angle_gamma   90.00
#
_symmetry.space_group_name_H-M   'P 1'
#
loop_
_entity.id
_entity.type
_entity.pdbx_description
1 polymer ?
#
loop_
_entity_poly.entity_id
_entity_poly.type
_entity_poly.pdbx_seq_one_letter_code
_entity_poly.pdbx_strand_id
1 'polypeptide(L)'
;MNIKRVAVLGAGAVGSYVIWGLSNNKDITLGVIASGERNERLKKRGIMINGTQYTPEVWTPEEAKNVDLLIVSLKYGSLRGALDDIQTIVGENTTVMSLMNGVDSEEIISEKIDRSHILYSFIKVASQGKEDGYHFDSETTVGIYFGELEEPYESERVKAVNDIFENTGLHWIITDDIQAEIWGKFRLNVCNNLPQAILGAGVGCYEDSEHMSAIREGLRREVEAVAKAKGIDLSKINAKSGRGSAVKASARYPTLQDIDAGRHTEIDMFSGAMMRMGKEFE
;
A
#
# COMPACT_ATOMS: atom_id res chain seq x y z
N MET A 1 -4.71 -1.37 23.92
CA MET A 1 -4.92 -2.45 22.92
C MET A 1 -3.67 -3.32 22.89
N ASN A 2 -3.78 -4.66 22.73
CA ASN A 2 -2.61 -5.55 22.62
C ASN A 2 -2.80 -6.44 21.37
N ILE A 3 -1.91 -6.30 20.40
CA ILE A 3 -1.97 -7.06 19.14
C ILE A 3 -1.21 -8.38 19.33
N LYS A 4 -1.89 -9.49 19.15
CA LYS A 4 -1.33 -10.85 19.23
C LYS A 4 -1.56 -11.66 17.96
N ARG A 5 -2.65 -11.43 17.25
CA ARG A 5 -2.97 -12.13 16.01
C ARG A 5 -2.99 -11.13 14.85
N VAL A 6 -2.07 -11.30 13.91
CA VAL A 6 -1.95 -10.45 12.73
C VAL A 6 -2.21 -11.26 11.47
N ALA A 7 -3.10 -10.77 10.61
CA ALA A 7 -3.38 -11.36 9.32
C ALA A 7 -2.90 -10.46 8.18
N VAL A 8 -2.29 -11.05 7.16
CA VAL A 8 -1.92 -10.36 5.92
C VAL A 8 -2.76 -10.91 4.78
N LEU A 9 -3.63 -10.06 4.23
CA LEU A 9 -4.44 -10.36 3.06
C LEU A 9 -3.72 -9.84 1.80
N GLY A 10 -3.05 -10.75 1.10
CA GLY A 10 -2.23 -10.46 -0.06
C GLY A 10 -0.73 -10.62 0.19
N ALA A 11 -0.18 -11.80 -0.12
CA ALA A 11 1.25 -12.09 -0.05
C ALA A 11 1.94 -11.80 -1.41
N GLY A 12 1.77 -10.59 -1.92
CA GLY A 12 2.45 -10.06 -3.10
C GLY A 12 3.72 -9.29 -2.72
N ALA A 13 4.20 -8.41 -3.61
CA ALA A 13 5.43 -7.64 -3.39
C ALA A 13 5.38 -6.79 -2.10
N VAL A 14 4.27 -6.09 -1.85
CA VAL A 14 4.06 -5.32 -0.62
C VAL A 14 3.90 -6.22 0.60
N GLY A 15 3.00 -7.21 0.52
CA GLY A 15 2.75 -8.13 1.64
C GLY A 15 3.99 -8.92 2.05
N SER A 16 4.89 -9.23 1.11
CA SER A 16 6.14 -9.91 1.42
C SER A 16 7.08 -9.08 2.31
N TYR A 17 7.13 -7.76 2.14
CA TYR A 17 7.87 -6.88 3.05
C TYR A 17 7.32 -6.95 4.48
N VAL A 18 5.99 -6.90 4.62
CA VAL A 18 5.32 -7.02 5.92
C VAL A 18 5.57 -8.38 6.56
N ILE A 19 5.40 -9.47 5.79
CA ILE A 19 5.62 -10.85 6.25
C ILE A 19 7.06 -11.02 6.70
N TRP A 20 8.03 -10.52 5.91
CA TRP A 20 9.45 -10.57 6.25
C TRP A 20 9.73 -9.92 7.61
N GLY A 21 9.25 -8.73 7.83
CA GLY A 21 9.48 -8.01 9.09
C GLY A 21 8.77 -8.67 10.27
N LEU A 22 7.45 -8.87 10.16
CA LEU A 22 6.64 -9.41 11.26
C LEU A 22 6.98 -10.85 11.63
N SER A 23 7.56 -11.63 10.72
CA SER A 23 8.05 -12.99 11.04
C SER A 23 9.17 -13.00 12.07
N ASN A 24 9.82 -11.86 12.32
CA ASN A 24 10.84 -11.71 13.37
C ASN A 24 10.23 -11.44 14.76
N ASN A 25 8.97 -11.01 14.82
CA ASN A 25 8.29 -10.76 16.07
C ASN A 25 7.67 -12.05 16.62
N LYS A 26 8.22 -12.57 17.72
CA LYS A 26 7.78 -13.83 18.35
C LYS A 26 6.61 -13.65 19.32
N ASP A 27 6.21 -12.42 19.60
CA ASP A 27 5.13 -12.10 20.51
C ASP A 27 3.77 -12.11 19.84
N ILE A 28 3.74 -12.27 18.50
CA ILE A 28 2.54 -12.33 17.67
C ILE A 28 2.43 -13.66 16.93
N THR A 29 1.22 -14.03 16.58
CA THR A 29 0.93 -15.08 15.59
C THR A 29 0.62 -14.38 14.25
N LEU A 30 1.45 -14.65 13.25
CA LEU A 30 1.31 -14.09 11.91
C LEU A 30 0.70 -15.12 10.97
N GLY A 31 -0.44 -14.77 10.36
CA GLY A 31 -1.10 -15.58 9.35
C GLY A 31 -1.22 -14.84 8.01
N VAL A 32 -1.16 -15.60 6.92
CA VAL A 32 -1.44 -15.13 5.56
C VAL A 32 -2.79 -15.66 5.13
N ILE A 33 -3.66 -14.76 4.65
CA ILE A 33 -5.00 -15.17 4.21
C ILE A 33 -4.93 -15.74 2.80
N ALA A 34 -5.39 -16.96 2.65
CA ALA A 34 -5.52 -17.64 1.37
C ALA A 34 -6.59 -18.73 1.42
N SER A 35 -7.20 -19.01 0.27
CA SER A 35 -8.20 -20.08 0.10
C SER A 35 -7.82 -20.99 -1.08
N GLY A 36 -8.41 -22.18 -1.13
CA GLY A 36 -8.25 -23.13 -2.23
C GLY A 36 -6.80 -23.52 -2.49
N GLU A 37 -6.44 -23.66 -3.76
CA GLU A 37 -5.10 -24.08 -4.19
C GLU A 37 -3.97 -23.16 -3.70
N ARG A 38 -4.27 -21.86 -3.51
CA ARG A 38 -3.28 -20.92 -2.99
C ARG A 38 -2.94 -21.21 -1.53
N ASN A 39 -3.93 -21.58 -0.72
CA ASN A 39 -3.73 -22.00 0.67
C ASN A 39 -2.81 -23.22 0.74
N GLU A 40 -3.12 -24.28 -0.02
CA GLU A 40 -2.32 -25.52 -0.08
C GLU A 40 -0.88 -25.22 -0.53
N ARG A 41 -0.71 -24.38 -1.55
CA ARG A 41 0.61 -24.01 -2.05
C ARG A 41 1.42 -23.25 -1.00
N LEU A 42 0.82 -22.29 -0.31
CA LEU A 42 1.50 -21.51 0.74
C LEU A 42 1.86 -22.38 1.94
N LYS A 43 0.99 -23.26 2.39
CA LYS A 43 1.27 -24.23 3.46
C LYS A 43 2.45 -25.12 3.09
N LYS A 44 2.52 -25.57 1.84
CA LYS A 44 3.57 -26.52 1.38
C LYS A 44 4.92 -25.84 1.11
N ARG A 45 4.91 -24.63 0.52
CA ARG A 45 6.12 -23.99 -0.03
C ARG A 45 6.53 -22.72 0.71
N GLY A 46 5.66 -22.17 1.57
CA GLY A 46 5.91 -20.85 2.17
C GLY A 46 6.04 -19.75 1.12
N ILE A 47 6.77 -18.72 1.46
CA ILE A 47 7.03 -17.53 0.62
C ILE A 47 8.53 -17.28 0.61
N MET A 48 9.12 -17.20 -0.58
CA MET A 48 10.53 -16.83 -0.75
C MET A 48 10.67 -15.31 -0.74
N ILE A 49 11.49 -14.78 0.17
CA ILE A 49 11.72 -13.34 0.33
C ILE A 49 13.22 -13.12 0.54
N ASN A 50 13.85 -12.34 -0.34
CA ASN A 50 15.30 -12.07 -0.32
C ASN A 50 16.15 -13.33 -0.18
N GLY A 51 15.76 -14.41 -0.89
CA GLY A 51 16.48 -15.70 -0.88
C GLY A 51 16.23 -16.56 0.37
N THR A 52 15.39 -16.11 1.30
CA THR A 52 15.02 -16.87 2.51
C THR A 52 13.57 -17.33 2.42
N GLN A 53 13.30 -18.56 2.84
CA GLN A 53 11.94 -19.12 2.90
C GLN A 53 11.29 -18.75 4.22
N TYR A 54 10.10 -18.14 4.14
CA TYR A 54 9.24 -17.80 5.26
C TYR A 54 8.00 -18.69 5.26
N THR A 55 7.62 -19.20 6.41
CA THR A 55 6.49 -20.12 6.59
C THR A 55 5.53 -19.60 7.66
N PRO A 56 4.91 -18.42 7.43
CA PRO A 56 3.85 -17.96 8.33
C PRO A 56 2.69 -18.95 8.35
N GLU A 57 1.82 -18.87 9.33
CA GLU A 57 0.56 -19.62 9.29
C GLU A 57 -0.24 -19.22 8.04
N VAL A 58 -1.07 -20.13 7.54
CA VAL A 58 -1.95 -19.84 6.40
C VAL A 58 -3.37 -20.12 6.83
N TRP A 59 -4.16 -19.07 6.86
CA TRP A 59 -5.54 -19.08 7.35
C TRP A 59 -6.54 -18.87 6.23
N THR A 60 -7.71 -19.49 6.33
CA THR A 60 -8.89 -19.05 5.62
C THR A 60 -9.46 -17.79 6.29
N PRO A 61 -10.36 -17.04 5.64
CA PRO A 61 -11.03 -15.89 6.28
C PRO A 61 -11.70 -16.27 7.61
N GLU A 62 -12.33 -17.45 7.68
CA GLU A 62 -12.98 -17.95 8.89
C GLU A 62 -12.00 -18.26 10.02
N GLU A 63 -10.84 -18.85 9.71
CA GLU A 63 -9.76 -19.11 10.67
C GLU A 63 -9.13 -17.82 11.19
N ALA A 64 -9.13 -16.76 10.38
CA ALA A 64 -8.62 -15.43 10.72
C ALA A 64 -9.66 -14.54 11.43
N LYS A 65 -10.87 -15.02 11.68
CA LYS A 65 -11.90 -14.22 12.33
C LYS A 65 -11.44 -13.63 13.66
N ASN A 66 -11.75 -12.36 13.87
CA ASN A 66 -11.38 -11.57 15.05
C ASN A 66 -9.86 -11.47 15.27
N VAL A 67 -9.05 -11.35 14.22
CA VAL A 67 -7.64 -10.96 14.40
C VAL A 67 -7.56 -9.54 14.98
N ASP A 68 -6.47 -9.24 15.68
CA ASP A 68 -6.27 -7.90 16.24
C ASP A 68 -5.89 -6.88 15.16
N LEU A 69 -5.12 -7.33 14.16
CA LEU A 69 -4.69 -6.49 13.03
C LEU A 69 -4.84 -7.26 11.70
N LEU A 70 -5.56 -6.65 10.76
CA LEU A 70 -5.64 -7.08 9.37
C LEU A 70 -4.89 -6.10 8.47
N ILE A 71 -3.85 -6.58 7.77
CA ILE A 71 -3.09 -5.79 6.79
C ILE A 71 -3.51 -6.22 5.39
N VAL A 72 -4.10 -5.28 4.63
CA VAL A 72 -4.55 -5.49 3.25
C VAL A 72 -3.49 -4.98 2.28
N SER A 73 -2.96 -5.88 1.44
CA SER A 73 -1.91 -5.60 0.45
C SER A 73 -2.17 -6.29 -0.87
N LEU A 74 -3.40 -6.20 -1.33
CA LEU A 74 -3.87 -6.77 -2.57
C LEU A 74 -3.50 -5.89 -3.79
N LYS A 75 -3.58 -6.46 -4.98
CA LYS A 75 -3.71 -5.67 -6.21
C LYS A 75 -5.10 -5.02 -6.26
N TYR A 76 -5.18 -3.78 -6.77
CA TYR A 76 -6.41 -2.99 -6.77
C TYR A 76 -7.61 -3.73 -7.37
N GLY A 77 -7.42 -4.37 -8.52
CA GLY A 77 -8.49 -5.15 -9.17
C GLY A 77 -9.00 -6.35 -8.37
N SER A 78 -8.30 -6.77 -7.31
CA SER A 78 -8.72 -7.88 -6.44
C SER A 78 -9.46 -7.41 -5.18
N LEU A 79 -9.45 -6.12 -4.86
CA LEU A 79 -9.97 -5.60 -3.59
C LEU A 79 -11.48 -5.85 -3.46
N ARG A 80 -12.26 -5.50 -4.49
CA ARG A 80 -13.72 -5.67 -4.44
C ARG A 80 -14.13 -7.14 -4.27
N GLY A 81 -13.39 -8.07 -4.88
CA GLY A 81 -13.63 -9.52 -4.72
C GLY A 81 -13.23 -10.06 -3.34
N ALA A 82 -12.47 -9.30 -2.55
CA ALA A 82 -12.03 -9.68 -1.21
C ALA A 82 -12.84 -9.01 -0.07
N LEU A 83 -13.83 -8.19 -0.39
CA LEU A 83 -14.59 -7.46 0.63
C LEU A 83 -15.36 -8.36 1.59
N ASP A 84 -15.91 -9.47 1.08
CA ASP A 84 -16.64 -10.43 1.94
C ASP A 84 -15.66 -11.19 2.85
N ASP A 85 -14.44 -11.48 2.39
CA ASP A 85 -13.37 -12.05 3.22
C ASP A 85 -12.97 -11.05 4.32
N ILE A 86 -12.78 -9.77 3.98
CA ILE A 86 -12.47 -8.71 4.95
C ILE A 86 -13.57 -8.61 6.01
N GLN A 87 -14.85 -8.60 5.60
CA GLN A 87 -15.98 -8.56 6.51
C GLN A 87 -16.03 -9.77 7.45
N THR A 88 -15.67 -10.97 6.95
CA THR A 88 -15.60 -12.19 7.74
C THR A 88 -14.50 -12.15 8.81
N ILE A 89 -13.35 -11.58 8.46
CA ILE A 89 -12.16 -11.48 9.31
C ILE A 89 -12.34 -10.45 10.43
N VAL A 90 -12.93 -9.30 10.10
CA VAL A 90 -13.02 -8.14 11.00
C VAL A 90 -14.02 -8.44 12.13
N GLY A 91 -13.55 -8.33 13.36
CA GLY A 91 -14.35 -8.38 14.57
C GLY A 91 -14.34 -7.05 15.31
N GLU A 92 -15.01 -6.99 16.45
CA GLU A 92 -15.24 -5.75 17.22
C GLU A 92 -13.96 -4.93 17.50
N ASN A 93 -12.84 -5.61 17.76
CA ASN A 93 -11.57 -4.95 18.11
C ASN A 93 -10.50 -5.03 17.00
N THR A 94 -10.86 -5.47 15.80
CA THR A 94 -9.90 -5.58 14.69
C THR A 94 -9.53 -4.20 14.16
N THR A 95 -8.24 -3.91 14.07
CA THR A 95 -7.72 -2.77 13.30
C THR A 95 -7.40 -3.24 11.88
N VAL A 96 -7.77 -2.45 10.89
CA VAL A 96 -7.51 -2.72 9.46
C VAL A 96 -6.59 -1.65 8.91
N MET A 97 -5.47 -2.06 8.29
CA MET A 97 -4.54 -1.19 7.58
C MET A 97 -4.50 -1.56 6.10
N SER A 98 -4.70 -0.59 5.21
CA SER A 98 -4.50 -0.79 3.77
C SER A 98 -3.12 -0.29 3.36
N LEU A 99 -2.28 -1.17 2.85
CA LEU A 99 -0.97 -0.83 2.29
C LEU A 99 -1.01 -0.80 0.76
N MET A 100 -2.19 -0.70 0.20
CA MET A 100 -2.39 -0.62 -1.24
C MET A 100 -1.93 0.73 -1.78
N ASN A 101 -1.70 0.80 -3.08
CA ASN A 101 -1.57 2.08 -3.77
C ASN A 101 -2.96 2.68 -3.98
N GLY A 102 -3.01 3.95 -4.40
CA GLY A 102 -4.27 4.66 -4.60
C GLY A 102 -4.66 5.52 -3.41
N VAL A 103 -5.90 5.99 -3.40
CA VAL A 103 -6.47 6.89 -2.39
C VAL A 103 -7.89 6.51 -1.97
N ASP A 104 -8.42 5.42 -2.53
CA ASP A 104 -9.82 5.01 -2.36
C ASP A 104 -9.98 3.60 -1.76
N SER A 105 -8.89 2.91 -1.42
CA SER A 105 -8.95 1.55 -0.84
C SER A 105 -9.72 1.51 0.48
N GLU A 106 -9.53 2.49 1.34
CA GLU A 106 -10.19 2.62 2.63
C GLU A 106 -11.70 2.91 2.46
N GLU A 107 -12.06 3.73 1.47
CA GLU A 107 -13.46 3.97 1.12
C GLU A 107 -14.13 2.69 0.61
N ILE A 108 -13.46 1.94 -0.27
CA ILE A 108 -13.95 0.66 -0.79
C ILE A 108 -14.10 -0.38 0.34
N ILE A 109 -13.14 -0.49 1.23
CA ILE A 109 -13.21 -1.39 2.40
C ILE A 109 -14.38 -1.00 3.31
N SER A 110 -14.62 0.30 3.49
CA SER A 110 -15.72 0.80 4.32
C SER A 110 -17.13 0.55 3.75
N GLU A 111 -17.24 0.04 2.52
CA GLU A 111 -18.51 -0.46 1.99
C GLU A 111 -19.03 -1.70 2.78
N LYS A 112 -18.13 -2.41 3.48
CA LYS A 112 -18.45 -3.67 4.18
C LYS A 112 -18.16 -3.66 5.68
N ILE A 113 -17.29 -2.78 6.15
CA ILE A 113 -16.97 -2.66 7.57
C ILE A 113 -17.08 -1.21 8.02
N ASP A 114 -17.25 -0.98 9.31
CA ASP A 114 -17.27 0.38 9.87
C ASP A 114 -15.89 1.06 9.72
N ARG A 115 -15.88 2.34 9.37
CA ARG A 115 -14.65 3.13 9.22
C ARG A 115 -13.80 3.21 10.49
N SER A 116 -14.43 3.08 11.66
CA SER A 116 -13.73 3.07 12.95
C SER A 116 -12.69 1.95 13.06
N HIS A 117 -12.82 0.87 12.28
CA HIS A 117 -11.81 -0.19 12.19
C HIS A 117 -10.57 0.22 11.40
N ILE A 118 -10.66 1.22 10.53
CA ILE A 118 -9.60 1.55 9.56
C ILE A 118 -8.59 2.51 10.19
N LEU A 119 -7.35 2.07 10.30
CA LEU A 119 -6.19 2.92 10.56
C LEU A 119 -5.55 3.27 9.23
N TYR A 120 -5.65 4.53 8.84
CA TYR A 120 -5.16 4.99 7.53
C TYR A 120 -3.68 4.75 7.38
N SER A 121 -3.29 4.22 6.24
CA SER A 121 -1.90 3.80 6.04
C SER A 121 -1.53 3.70 4.56
N PHE A 122 -0.24 3.72 4.28
CA PHE A 122 0.32 3.38 2.97
C PHE A 122 1.78 2.97 3.12
N ILE A 123 2.39 2.47 2.05
CA ILE A 123 3.78 2.03 2.09
C ILE A 123 4.59 2.60 0.92
N LYS A 124 5.87 2.88 1.17
CA LYS A 124 6.90 3.20 0.17
C LYS A 124 7.96 2.11 0.18
N VAL A 125 7.79 1.10 -0.66
CA VAL A 125 8.73 -0.02 -0.83
C VAL A 125 8.95 -0.31 -2.32
N ALA A 126 10.20 -0.51 -2.71
CA ALA A 126 10.57 -0.97 -4.05
C ALA A 126 10.74 -2.49 -4.06
N SER A 127 9.64 -3.23 -3.92
CA SER A 127 9.63 -4.70 -3.94
C SER A 127 9.26 -5.23 -5.31
N GLN A 128 9.99 -6.24 -5.77
CA GLN A 128 9.81 -6.89 -7.07
C GLN A 128 9.63 -8.38 -6.92
N GLY A 129 8.62 -8.94 -7.60
CA GLY A 129 8.48 -10.38 -7.78
C GLY A 129 9.38 -10.86 -8.92
N LYS A 130 10.18 -11.89 -8.66
CA LYS A 130 11.01 -12.63 -9.63
C LYS A 130 10.64 -14.11 -9.60
N GLU A 131 11.26 -14.93 -10.46
CA GLU A 131 11.01 -16.36 -10.50
C GLU A 131 11.35 -17.05 -9.16
N ASP A 132 12.36 -16.55 -8.46
CA ASP A 132 12.88 -17.08 -7.18
C ASP A 132 12.24 -16.44 -5.94
N GLY A 133 11.23 -15.58 -6.09
CA GLY A 133 10.51 -14.96 -4.97
C GLY A 133 10.41 -13.44 -5.03
N TYR A 134 10.21 -12.82 -3.88
CA TYR A 134 10.12 -11.37 -3.76
C TYR A 134 11.42 -10.78 -3.25
N HIS A 135 11.83 -9.67 -3.85
CA HIS A 135 13.09 -8.99 -3.52
C HIS A 135 12.87 -7.52 -3.28
N PHE A 136 13.47 -7.01 -2.24
CA PHE A 136 13.54 -5.59 -1.88
C PHE A 136 14.83 -5.34 -1.09
N ASP A 137 15.25 -4.09 -1.05
CA ASP A 137 16.34 -3.64 -0.19
C ASP A 137 15.73 -3.05 1.10
N SER A 138 15.93 -3.73 2.22
CA SER A 138 15.41 -3.30 3.52
C SER A 138 16.02 -2.00 4.01
N GLU A 139 17.29 -1.72 3.68
CA GLU A 139 18.00 -0.54 4.17
C GLU A 139 17.54 0.74 3.46
N THR A 140 17.21 0.65 2.16
CA THR A 140 16.75 1.79 1.37
C THR A 140 15.22 1.93 1.33
N THR A 141 14.49 0.97 1.87
CA THR A 141 13.03 1.03 1.98
C THR A 141 12.63 2.13 2.96
N VAL A 142 11.75 3.03 2.53
CA VAL A 142 11.22 4.09 3.39
C VAL A 142 10.25 3.51 4.43
N GLY A 143 9.41 2.56 4.04
CA GLY A 143 8.56 1.81 4.95
C GLY A 143 7.09 2.19 4.93
N ILE A 144 6.41 1.86 6.04
CA ILE A 144 4.97 2.00 6.23
C ILE A 144 4.69 3.35 6.91
N TYR A 145 3.73 4.09 6.38
CA TYR A 145 3.18 5.28 7.01
C TYR A 145 1.80 4.96 7.54
N PHE A 146 1.49 5.42 8.74
CA PHE A 146 0.15 5.27 9.28
C PHE A 146 -0.15 6.36 10.32
N GLY A 147 -1.43 6.59 10.57
CA GLY A 147 -1.90 7.57 11.53
C GLY A 147 -3.42 7.67 11.58
N GLU A 148 -3.92 8.36 12.57
CA GLU A 148 -5.33 8.72 12.68
C GLU A 148 -5.66 9.90 11.78
N LEU A 149 -6.92 9.99 11.34
CA LEU A 149 -7.42 11.17 10.62
C LEU A 149 -7.67 12.36 11.53
N GLU A 150 -7.99 12.09 12.81
CA GLU A 150 -8.40 13.07 13.81
C GLU A 150 -7.73 12.77 15.15
N GLU A 151 -7.65 13.75 16.04
CA GLU A 151 -7.17 13.56 17.39
C GLU A 151 -8.00 12.53 18.19
N PRO A 152 -7.38 11.73 19.06
CA PRO A 152 -5.95 11.75 19.41
C PRO A 152 -5.08 11.00 18.39
N TYR A 153 -4.09 11.66 17.81
CA TYR A 153 -3.19 11.05 16.84
C TYR A 153 -2.35 9.90 17.41
N GLU A 154 -2.06 9.93 18.71
CA GLU A 154 -1.43 8.84 19.45
C GLU A 154 -2.47 7.92 20.12
N SER A 155 -3.39 7.40 19.35
CA SER A 155 -4.43 6.49 19.84
C SER A 155 -3.84 5.18 20.36
N GLU A 156 -4.64 4.41 21.12
CA GLU A 156 -4.26 3.08 21.61
C GLU A 156 -3.90 2.11 20.48
N ARG A 157 -4.57 2.19 19.31
CA ARG A 157 -4.25 1.33 18.18
C ARG A 157 -2.99 1.77 17.44
N VAL A 158 -2.70 3.07 17.35
CA VAL A 158 -1.44 3.59 16.81
C VAL A 158 -0.28 3.08 17.65
N LYS A 159 -0.35 3.19 18.98
CA LYS A 159 0.65 2.65 19.91
C LYS A 159 0.82 1.15 19.76
N ALA A 160 -0.29 0.39 19.70
CA ALA A 160 -0.24 -1.06 19.56
C ALA A 160 0.40 -1.52 18.24
N VAL A 161 0.16 -0.82 17.13
CA VAL A 161 0.81 -1.09 15.83
C VAL A 161 2.29 -0.72 15.91
N ASN A 162 2.64 0.41 16.52
CA ASN A 162 4.03 0.79 16.75
C ASN A 162 4.79 -0.31 17.51
N ASP A 163 4.24 -0.79 18.61
CA ASP A 163 4.87 -1.79 19.47
C ASP A 163 5.17 -3.10 18.73
N ILE A 164 4.27 -3.56 17.86
CA ILE A 164 4.51 -4.81 17.10
C ILE A 164 5.51 -4.65 15.95
N PHE A 165 5.74 -3.42 15.47
CA PHE A 165 6.75 -3.15 14.44
C PHE A 165 8.16 -3.01 15.04
N GLU A 166 8.26 -2.71 16.33
CA GLU A 166 9.56 -2.60 17.01
C GLU A 166 10.36 -3.92 16.91
N ASN A 167 11.65 -3.80 16.69
CA ASN A 167 12.59 -4.91 16.58
C ASN A 167 12.30 -5.92 15.44
N THR A 168 11.50 -5.55 14.44
CA THR A 168 11.15 -6.42 13.30
C THR A 168 12.04 -6.24 12.08
N GLY A 169 12.74 -5.13 11.97
CA GLY A 169 13.43 -4.69 10.75
C GLY A 169 12.55 -3.92 9.78
N LEU A 170 11.24 -3.82 10.02
CA LEU A 170 10.37 -2.90 9.29
C LEU A 170 10.79 -1.45 9.57
N HIS A 171 10.65 -0.60 8.56
CA HIS A 171 10.69 0.84 8.74
C HIS A 171 9.26 1.37 8.72
N TRP A 172 8.97 2.34 9.60
CA TRP A 172 7.65 2.97 9.66
C TRP A 172 7.73 4.41 10.15
N ILE A 173 6.69 5.16 9.86
CA ILE A 173 6.54 6.56 10.24
C ILE A 173 5.09 6.75 10.69
N ILE A 174 4.90 7.25 11.91
CA ILE A 174 3.62 7.73 12.41
C ILE A 174 3.49 9.19 12.01
N THR A 175 2.33 9.59 11.51
CA THR A 175 2.08 10.95 11.05
C THR A 175 0.68 11.42 11.41
N ASP A 176 0.57 12.69 11.80
CA ASP A 176 -0.69 13.36 12.11
C ASP A 176 -1.44 13.82 10.84
N ASP A 177 -0.77 13.78 9.69
CA ASP A 177 -1.30 14.20 8.39
C ASP A 177 -1.30 13.04 7.38
N ILE A 178 -1.72 11.85 7.82
CA ILE A 178 -1.68 10.62 7.00
C ILE A 178 -2.40 10.79 5.66
N GLN A 179 -3.50 11.50 5.63
CA GLN A 179 -4.28 11.71 4.42
C GLN A 179 -3.51 12.58 3.40
N ALA A 180 -2.84 13.63 3.85
CA ALA A 180 -1.98 14.44 2.98
C ALA A 180 -0.81 13.61 2.43
N GLU A 181 -0.20 12.75 3.24
CA GLU A 181 0.89 11.87 2.82
C GLU A 181 0.44 10.82 1.78
N ILE A 182 -0.73 10.19 1.95
CA ILE A 182 -1.35 9.28 0.98
C ILE A 182 -1.56 10.00 -0.36
N TRP A 183 -2.18 11.17 -0.34
CA TRP A 183 -2.44 11.97 -1.54
C TRP A 183 -1.14 12.52 -2.16
N GLY A 184 -0.13 12.83 -1.35
CA GLY A 184 1.20 13.18 -1.84
C GLY A 184 1.83 12.07 -2.66
N LYS A 185 1.78 10.83 -2.16
CA LYS A 185 2.24 9.65 -2.90
C LYS A 185 1.39 9.40 -4.16
N PHE A 186 0.08 9.53 -4.06
CA PHE A 186 -0.82 9.37 -5.20
C PHE A 186 -0.51 10.38 -6.30
N ARG A 187 -0.31 11.66 -5.94
CA ARG A 187 0.11 12.72 -6.87
C ARG A 187 1.40 12.34 -7.60
N LEU A 188 2.42 11.85 -6.88
CA LEU A 188 3.66 11.39 -7.50
C LEU A 188 3.40 10.24 -8.49
N ASN A 189 2.55 9.30 -8.14
CA ASN A 189 2.22 8.17 -9.01
C ASN A 189 1.48 8.63 -10.27
N VAL A 190 0.42 9.44 -10.15
CA VAL A 190 -0.33 9.97 -11.30
C VAL A 190 0.59 10.76 -12.22
N CYS A 191 1.35 11.71 -11.68
CA CYS A 191 2.16 12.61 -12.48
C CYS A 191 3.37 11.95 -13.13
N ASN A 192 3.93 10.90 -12.53
CA ASN A 192 5.15 10.29 -13.05
C ASN A 192 4.90 8.94 -13.76
N ASN A 193 3.94 8.12 -13.29
CA ASN A 193 3.74 6.79 -13.88
C ASN A 193 2.93 6.85 -15.17
N LEU A 194 1.87 7.69 -15.22
CA LEU A 194 0.94 7.68 -16.34
C LEU A 194 1.55 8.22 -17.63
N PRO A 195 2.24 9.39 -17.66
CA PRO A 195 2.87 9.86 -18.90
C PRO A 195 3.94 8.91 -19.43
N GLN A 196 4.73 8.30 -18.55
CA GLN A 196 5.69 7.27 -18.95
C GLN A 196 5.02 6.07 -19.62
N ALA A 197 3.91 5.60 -19.03
CA ALA A 197 3.16 4.47 -19.56
C ALA A 197 2.60 4.73 -20.95
N ILE A 198 2.14 5.96 -21.22
CA ILE A 198 1.61 6.37 -22.52
C ILE A 198 2.72 6.42 -23.58
N LEU A 199 3.91 6.93 -23.25
CA LEU A 199 4.99 7.17 -24.19
C LEU A 199 6.04 6.07 -24.26
N GLY A 200 6.02 5.11 -23.34
CA GLY A 200 7.07 4.09 -23.26
C GLY A 200 8.45 4.63 -22.89
N ALA A 201 8.53 5.84 -22.31
CA ALA A 201 9.79 6.54 -22.04
C ALA A 201 10.23 6.46 -20.58
N GLY A 202 11.54 6.48 -20.33
CA GLY A 202 12.10 6.54 -18.96
C GLY A 202 11.94 7.92 -18.31
N VAL A 203 12.35 8.03 -17.04
CA VAL A 203 12.21 9.24 -16.20
C VAL A 203 12.83 10.51 -16.85
N GLY A 204 13.92 10.35 -17.61
CA GLY A 204 14.58 11.47 -18.30
C GLY A 204 13.67 12.26 -19.25
N CYS A 205 12.57 11.64 -19.74
CA CYS A 205 11.65 12.32 -20.65
C CYS A 205 11.06 13.62 -20.07
N TYR A 206 11.00 13.75 -18.75
CA TYR A 206 10.51 14.97 -18.08
C TYR A 206 11.51 16.12 -18.11
N GLU A 207 12.80 15.84 -18.26
CA GLU A 207 13.87 16.82 -18.38
C GLU A 207 14.15 17.13 -19.87
N ASP A 208 14.04 16.10 -20.73
CA ASP A 208 14.36 16.17 -22.14
C ASP A 208 13.26 16.87 -22.99
N SER A 209 12.03 16.98 -22.48
CA SER A 209 10.88 17.51 -23.22
C SER A 209 10.03 18.46 -22.38
N GLU A 210 9.92 19.71 -22.84
CA GLU A 210 9.01 20.71 -22.25
C GLU A 210 7.53 20.28 -22.32
N HIS A 211 7.13 19.54 -23.35
CA HIS A 211 5.77 19.03 -23.50
C HIS A 211 5.47 17.96 -22.45
N MET A 212 6.45 17.11 -22.14
CA MET A 212 6.31 16.12 -21.08
C MET A 212 6.24 16.77 -19.70
N SER A 213 7.07 17.79 -19.45
CA SER A 213 6.96 18.61 -18.25
C SER A 213 5.60 19.29 -18.14
N ALA A 214 5.04 19.79 -19.24
CA ALA A 214 3.71 20.42 -19.26
C ALA A 214 2.58 19.42 -18.94
N ILE A 215 2.64 18.19 -19.50
CA ILE A 215 1.67 17.13 -19.19
C ILE A 215 1.76 16.76 -17.70
N ARG A 216 2.96 16.54 -17.18
CA ARG A 216 3.20 16.24 -15.77
C ARG A 216 2.61 17.32 -14.84
N GLU A 217 2.85 18.58 -15.18
CA GLU A 217 2.36 19.73 -14.43
C GLU A 217 0.84 19.89 -14.53
N GLY A 218 0.25 19.59 -15.70
CA GLY A 218 -1.20 19.53 -15.87
C GLY A 218 -1.84 18.50 -14.94
N LEU A 219 -1.35 17.28 -14.95
CA LEU A 219 -1.80 16.21 -14.05
C LEU A 219 -1.63 16.57 -12.56
N ARG A 220 -0.52 17.24 -12.22
CA ARG A 220 -0.29 17.71 -10.85
C ARG A 220 -1.40 18.66 -10.40
N ARG A 221 -1.74 19.65 -11.23
CA ARG A 221 -2.81 20.62 -10.93
C ARG A 221 -4.18 19.96 -10.79
N GLU A 222 -4.49 18.97 -11.62
CA GLU A 222 -5.73 18.21 -11.53
C GLU A 222 -5.83 17.45 -10.20
N VAL A 223 -4.77 16.71 -9.81
CA VAL A 223 -4.73 15.99 -8.53
C VAL A 223 -4.86 16.96 -7.35
N GLU A 224 -4.16 18.08 -7.39
CA GLU A 224 -4.21 19.12 -6.34
C GLU A 224 -5.60 19.77 -6.24
N ALA A 225 -6.28 19.96 -7.37
CA ALA A 225 -7.64 20.51 -7.40
C ALA A 225 -8.64 19.53 -6.74
N VAL A 226 -8.58 18.24 -7.08
CA VAL A 226 -9.45 17.21 -6.47
C VAL A 226 -9.13 17.04 -4.98
N ALA A 227 -7.85 17.01 -4.59
CA ALA A 227 -7.47 16.95 -3.18
C ALA A 227 -8.06 18.13 -2.38
N LYS A 228 -7.93 19.34 -2.91
CA LYS A 228 -8.50 20.55 -2.31
C LYS A 228 -10.02 20.48 -2.19
N ALA A 229 -10.72 20.00 -3.22
CA ALA A 229 -12.17 19.82 -3.21
C ALA A 229 -12.63 18.82 -2.14
N LYS A 230 -11.81 17.78 -1.89
CA LYS A 230 -12.00 16.81 -0.77
C LYS A 230 -11.57 17.36 0.60
N GLY A 231 -11.11 18.61 0.70
CA GLY A 231 -10.64 19.21 1.95
C GLY A 231 -9.24 18.76 2.40
N ILE A 232 -8.46 18.17 1.52
CA ILE A 232 -7.12 17.65 1.83
C ILE A 232 -6.07 18.70 1.55
N ASP A 233 -5.32 19.09 2.58
CA ASP A 233 -4.25 20.08 2.50
C ASP A 233 -2.89 19.43 2.19
N LEU A 234 -2.49 19.47 0.94
CA LEU A 234 -1.21 18.91 0.50
C LEU A 234 0.02 19.71 0.94
N SER A 235 -0.14 20.90 1.54
CA SER A 235 0.99 21.65 2.11
C SER A 235 1.53 21.00 3.39
N LYS A 236 0.75 20.13 4.01
CA LYS A 236 1.10 19.38 5.23
C LYS A 236 1.99 18.17 4.97
N ILE A 237 2.26 17.83 3.71
CA ILE A 237 3.17 16.74 3.36
C ILE A 237 4.57 17.03 3.94
N ASN A 238 5.11 16.07 4.70
CA ASN A 238 6.42 16.23 5.29
C ASN A 238 7.53 16.16 4.21
N ALA A 239 8.14 17.29 3.91
CA ALA A 239 9.21 17.39 2.89
C ALA A 239 10.42 16.48 3.18
N LYS A 240 10.62 16.03 4.42
CA LYS A 240 11.70 15.11 4.81
C LYS A 240 11.43 13.65 4.35
N SER A 241 10.19 13.31 3.99
CA SER A 241 9.82 11.98 3.51
C SER A 241 10.33 11.65 2.09
N GLY A 242 10.94 12.61 1.43
CA GLY A 242 11.40 12.54 0.03
C GLY A 242 12.91 12.46 -0.17
N ARG A 243 13.66 11.71 0.65
CA ARG A 243 15.04 11.34 0.28
C ARG A 243 15.01 10.29 -0.83
N GLY A 244 14.63 10.73 -2.04
CA GLY A 244 14.82 9.96 -3.24
C GLY A 244 16.32 9.90 -3.57
N SER A 245 16.88 8.70 -3.69
CA SER A 245 18.12 8.51 -4.43
C SER A 245 17.92 9.07 -5.85
N ALA A 246 18.96 9.63 -6.44
CA ALA A 246 18.92 10.13 -7.81
C ALA A 246 18.41 9.01 -8.74
N VAL A 247 17.22 9.18 -9.29
CA VAL A 247 16.59 8.18 -10.16
C VAL A 247 17.28 8.28 -11.52
N LYS A 248 17.76 7.15 -12.06
CA LYS A 248 18.39 7.12 -13.38
C LYS A 248 17.39 7.57 -14.45
N ALA A 249 17.85 8.35 -15.43
CA ALA A 249 17.01 8.83 -16.55
C ALA A 249 16.30 7.69 -17.30
N SER A 250 16.91 6.51 -17.38
CA SER A 250 16.33 5.31 -17.98
C SER A 250 15.32 4.56 -17.09
N ALA A 251 15.13 4.97 -15.84
CA ALA A 251 14.25 4.26 -14.91
C ALA A 251 12.80 4.30 -15.40
N ARG A 252 12.11 3.19 -15.23
CA ARG A 252 10.71 2.97 -15.63
C ARG A 252 9.88 2.71 -14.38
N TYR A 253 8.81 3.45 -14.24
CA TYR A 253 7.91 3.29 -13.09
C TYR A 253 6.97 2.09 -13.25
N PRO A 254 6.32 1.61 -12.18
CA PRO A 254 5.58 0.36 -12.15
C PRO A 254 4.55 0.17 -13.26
N THR A 255 3.79 1.20 -13.63
CA THR A 255 2.78 1.10 -14.70
C THR A 255 3.42 0.76 -16.04
N LEU A 256 4.55 1.41 -16.38
CA LEU A 256 5.28 1.13 -17.60
C LEU A 256 5.96 -0.26 -17.55
N GLN A 257 6.47 -0.66 -16.38
CA GLN A 257 7.04 -2.01 -16.19
C GLN A 257 5.98 -3.10 -16.41
N ASP A 258 4.73 -2.86 -16.01
CA ASP A 258 3.63 -3.80 -16.23
C ASP A 258 3.30 -3.90 -17.72
N ILE A 259 3.27 -2.76 -18.45
CA ILE A 259 3.06 -2.75 -19.91
C ILE A 259 4.19 -3.51 -20.63
N ASP A 260 5.44 -3.22 -20.30
CA ASP A 260 6.62 -3.88 -20.91
C ASP A 260 6.60 -5.41 -20.72
N ALA A 261 6.06 -5.85 -19.59
CA ALA A 261 5.95 -7.27 -19.24
C ALA A 261 4.62 -7.92 -19.70
N GLY A 262 3.77 -7.19 -20.45
CA GLY A 262 2.47 -7.68 -20.90
C GLY A 262 1.48 -7.98 -19.76
N ARG A 263 1.65 -7.35 -18.61
CA ARG A 263 0.75 -7.52 -17.46
C ARG A 263 -0.35 -6.46 -17.46
N HIS A 264 -1.47 -6.79 -16.82
CA HIS A 264 -2.50 -5.79 -16.53
C HIS A 264 -1.96 -4.70 -15.61
N THR A 265 -2.17 -3.44 -15.99
CA THR A 265 -1.81 -2.28 -15.21
C THR A 265 -2.88 -1.95 -14.17
N GLU A 266 -2.52 -1.15 -13.18
CA GLU A 266 -3.47 -0.61 -12.19
C GLU A 266 -3.99 0.78 -12.60
N ILE A 267 -4.23 1.00 -13.92
CA ILE A 267 -4.66 2.30 -14.48
C ILE A 267 -5.96 2.81 -13.83
N ASP A 268 -6.88 1.90 -13.50
CA ASP A 268 -8.17 2.23 -12.89
C ASP A 268 -8.00 2.79 -11.46
N MET A 269 -6.96 2.35 -10.75
CA MET A 269 -6.59 2.91 -9.45
C MET A 269 -6.07 4.35 -9.54
N PHE A 270 -5.47 4.74 -10.65
CA PHE A 270 -4.94 6.08 -10.88
C PHE A 270 -5.92 6.95 -11.66
N SER A 271 -5.98 6.78 -12.96
CA SER A 271 -6.85 7.57 -13.84
C SER A 271 -8.33 7.32 -13.59
N GLY A 272 -8.73 6.06 -13.35
CA GLY A 272 -10.11 5.72 -13.04
C GLY A 272 -10.59 6.38 -11.75
N ALA A 273 -9.79 6.33 -10.68
CA ALA A 273 -10.10 7.01 -9.42
C ALA A 273 -10.18 8.52 -9.60
N MET A 274 -9.24 9.15 -10.33
CA MET A 274 -9.28 10.58 -10.61
C MET A 274 -10.56 10.97 -11.38
N MET A 275 -10.95 10.20 -12.37
CA MET A 275 -12.17 10.46 -13.15
C MET A 275 -13.44 10.31 -12.30
N ARG A 276 -13.50 9.32 -11.40
CA ARG A 276 -14.64 9.15 -10.48
C ARG A 276 -14.75 10.32 -9.52
N MET A 277 -13.66 10.65 -8.84
CA MET A 277 -13.61 11.77 -7.88
C MET A 277 -13.85 13.13 -8.56
N GLY A 278 -13.30 13.36 -9.76
CA GLY A 278 -13.55 14.60 -10.51
C GLY A 278 -15.02 14.84 -10.79
N LYS A 279 -15.78 13.79 -11.15
CA LYS A 279 -17.22 13.87 -11.40
C LYS A 279 -18.06 14.18 -10.14
N GLU A 280 -17.53 13.94 -8.95
CA GLU A 280 -18.22 14.27 -7.68
C GLU A 280 -18.23 15.79 -7.43
N PHE A 281 -17.33 16.54 -8.08
CA PHE A 281 -17.11 17.97 -7.84
C PHE A 281 -17.38 18.85 -9.08
N GLU A 282 -17.95 18.28 -10.16
CA GLU A 282 -18.52 19.02 -11.30
C GLU A 282 -19.91 19.56 -10.93
#